data_bc8e6322d9abef8009e29867485948ba
#
_entry.id   bc8e6322d9abef8009e29867485948ba
#
_cell.length_a   1.000
_cell.length_b   1.000
_cell.length_c   1.000
_cell.angle_alpha   90.00
_cell.angle_beta   90.00
_cell.angle_gamma   90.00
#
_symmetry.space_group_name_H-M   'P 1'
#
loop_
_entity.id
_entity.type
_entity.pdbx_description
1 polymer ?
#
loop_
_entity_poly.entity_id
_entity_poly.type
_entity_poly.pdbx_seq_one_letter_code
_entity_poly.pdbx_strand_id
1 'polypeptide(L)'
;MTEETTLRPTSDERMMSALAHFFGMIGALIIWAIQKDKSRFVRFQAAQALAFDFTVTLFMGLLFFCLFGVIFLGVFGTTFATLNSSTSPENINRFMVLPFMFPSLMFTCILPFSLGLLVARVVAAVSVLNGNNFHYPFLGARVEKFLAD
;
A
#
# COMPACT_ATOMS: atom_id res chain seq x y z
N MET A 1 -28.46 26.81 15.25
CA MET A 1 -27.54 25.77 15.74
C MET A 1 -28.33 24.47 15.67
N THR A 2 -28.26 23.78 14.54
CA THR A 2 -28.87 22.45 14.37
C THR A 2 -27.92 21.44 15.02
N GLU A 3 -28.35 20.82 16.11
CA GLU A 3 -27.69 19.67 16.68
C GLU A 3 -27.57 18.60 15.60
N GLU A 4 -26.40 18.51 14.99
CA GLU A 4 -26.02 17.38 14.19
C GLU A 4 -25.84 16.21 15.16
N THR A 5 -26.95 15.53 15.43
CA THR A 5 -26.97 14.29 16.18
C THR A 5 -25.98 13.36 15.49
N THR A 6 -24.83 13.16 16.07
CA THR A 6 -23.83 12.20 15.61
C THR A 6 -24.44 10.79 15.78
N LEU A 7 -25.31 10.45 14.83
CA LEU A 7 -25.89 9.11 14.75
C LEU A 7 -24.74 8.13 14.64
N ARG A 8 -24.62 7.26 15.64
CA ARG A 8 -23.63 6.18 15.59
C ARG A 8 -23.86 5.38 14.31
N PRO A 9 -22.80 5.04 13.57
CA PRO A 9 -22.93 4.30 12.34
C PRO A 9 -23.67 2.98 12.59
N THR A 10 -24.55 2.61 11.67
CA THR A 10 -25.31 1.36 11.74
C THR A 10 -24.39 0.14 11.62
N SER A 11 -24.87 -1.04 11.98
CA SER A 11 -24.11 -2.29 11.86
C SER A 11 -23.65 -2.52 10.41
N ASP A 12 -24.52 -2.26 9.44
CA ASP A 12 -24.22 -2.44 8.01
C ASP A 12 -23.16 -1.44 7.52
N GLU A 13 -23.23 -0.19 7.97
CA GLU A 13 -22.23 0.82 7.64
C GLU A 13 -20.84 0.46 8.20
N ARG A 14 -20.78 -0.06 9.42
CA ARG A 14 -19.52 -0.51 10.03
C ARG A 14 -18.96 -1.70 9.28
N MET A 15 -19.78 -2.68 8.93
CA MET A 15 -19.36 -3.85 8.17
C MET A 15 -18.84 -3.45 6.79
N MET A 16 -19.58 -2.64 6.04
CA MET A 16 -19.12 -2.16 4.72
C MET A 16 -17.83 -1.37 4.79
N SER A 17 -17.69 -0.50 5.78
CA SER A 17 -16.47 0.28 5.99
C SER A 17 -15.29 -0.61 6.35
N ALA A 18 -15.47 -1.62 7.17
CA ALA A 18 -14.42 -2.59 7.50
C ALA A 18 -14.00 -3.43 6.29
N LEU A 19 -14.97 -3.86 5.47
CA LEU A 19 -14.69 -4.56 4.22
C LEU A 19 -13.88 -3.69 3.23
N ALA A 20 -14.12 -2.38 3.20
CA ALA A 20 -13.33 -1.46 2.38
C ALA A 20 -11.84 -1.47 2.78
N HIS A 21 -11.52 -1.53 4.07
CA HIS A 21 -10.14 -1.65 4.55
C HIS A 21 -9.53 -3.03 4.29
N PHE A 22 -10.36 -4.08 4.36
CA PHE A 22 -9.87 -5.46 4.25
C PHE A 22 -9.58 -5.87 2.80
N PHE A 23 -10.48 -5.57 1.86
CA PHE A 23 -10.36 -5.98 0.46
C PHE A 23 -9.43 -5.11 -0.40
N GLY A 24 -8.80 -4.11 0.20
CA GLY A 24 -7.84 -3.26 -0.48
C GLY A 24 -8.48 -2.35 -1.54
N MET A 25 -7.65 -1.86 -2.46
CA MET A 25 -8.01 -0.80 -3.41
C MET A 25 -9.28 -1.11 -4.22
N ILE A 26 -9.44 -2.34 -4.71
CA ILE A 26 -10.61 -2.72 -5.53
C ILE A 26 -11.88 -2.74 -4.67
N GLY A 27 -11.83 -3.36 -3.49
CA GLY A 27 -12.98 -3.40 -2.58
C GLY A 27 -13.36 -2.01 -2.08
N ALA A 28 -12.38 -1.19 -1.72
CA ALA A 28 -12.60 0.19 -1.30
C ALA A 28 -13.26 1.03 -2.41
N LEU A 29 -12.81 0.87 -3.67
CA LEU A 29 -13.37 1.57 -4.82
C LEU A 29 -14.83 1.18 -5.07
N ILE A 30 -15.14 -0.12 -5.04
CA ILE A 30 -16.49 -0.62 -5.25
C ILE A 30 -17.42 -0.10 -4.14
N ILE A 31 -17.00 -0.23 -2.87
CA ILE A 31 -17.80 0.22 -1.73
C ILE A 31 -18.01 1.73 -1.78
N TRP A 32 -16.96 2.49 -2.09
CA TRP A 32 -17.06 3.94 -2.26
C TRP A 32 -18.06 4.30 -3.36
N ALA A 33 -18.00 3.67 -4.54
CA ALA A 33 -18.88 3.94 -5.67
C ALA A 33 -20.36 3.66 -5.36
N ILE A 34 -20.64 2.59 -4.60
CA ILE A 34 -22.02 2.18 -4.25
C ILE A 34 -22.58 3.03 -3.11
N GLN A 35 -21.73 3.49 -2.19
CA GLN A 35 -22.16 4.10 -0.92
C GLN A 35 -21.89 5.61 -0.83
N LYS A 36 -21.21 6.22 -1.82
CA LYS A 36 -20.79 7.63 -1.78
C LYS A 36 -21.94 8.60 -1.52
N ASP A 37 -23.14 8.30 -2.00
CA ASP A 37 -24.33 9.15 -1.90
C ASP A 37 -25.30 8.71 -0.77
N LYS A 38 -25.03 7.57 -0.11
CA LYS A 38 -25.92 6.98 0.89
C LYS A 38 -25.45 7.18 2.32
N SER A 39 -24.12 7.06 2.56
CA SER A 39 -23.54 7.15 3.89
C SER A 39 -22.26 7.95 3.89
N ARG A 40 -22.26 9.06 4.63
CA ARG A 40 -21.06 9.88 4.82
C ARG A 40 -19.95 9.09 5.52
N PHE A 41 -20.31 8.25 6.48
CA PHE A 41 -19.35 7.42 7.23
C PHE A 41 -18.65 6.42 6.30
N VAL A 42 -19.43 5.64 5.55
CA VAL A 42 -18.87 4.63 4.62
C VAL A 42 -18.03 5.29 3.52
N ARG A 43 -18.55 6.40 2.96
CA ARG A 43 -17.82 7.18 1.94
C ARG A 43 -16.46 7.62 2.44
N PHE A 44 -16.38 8.15 3.66
CA PHE A 44 -15.15 8.63 4.25
C PHE A 44 -14.16 7.48 4.51
N GLN A 45 -14.61 6.38 5.12
CA GLN A 45 -13.75 5.23 5.41
C GLN A 45 -13.25 4.54 4.12
N ALA A 46 -14.12 4.38 3.13
CA ALA A 46 -13.75 3.81 1.84
C ALA A 46 -12.75 4.70 1.07
N ALA A 47 -12.95 6.03 1.08
CA ALA A 47 -12.01 6.97 0.48
C ALA A 47 -10.64 6.95 1.17
N GLN A 48 -10.61 6.82 2.50
CA GLN A 48 -9.35 6.67 3.23
C GLN A 48 -8.62 5.35 2.90
N ALA A 49 -9.36 4.24 2.83
CA ALA A 49 -8.80 2.94 2.45
C ALA A 49 -8.21 3.01 1.04
N LEU A 50 -8.93 3.63 0.10
CA LEU A 50 -8.47 3.83 -1.27
C LEU A 50 -7.21 4.70 -1.34
N ALA A 51 -7.19 5.82 -0.63
CA ALA A 51 -6.04 6.73 -0.57
C ALA A 51 -4.80 6.04 0.04
N PHE A 52 -5.01 5.24 1.09
CA PHE A 52 -3.95 4.45 1.72
C PHE A 52 -3.35 3.44 0.73
N ASP A 53 -4.18 2.64 0.09
CA ASP A 53 -3.74 1.62 -0.85
C ASP A 53 -3.06 2.22 -2.08
N PHE A 54 -3.58 3.33 -2.59
CA PHE A 54 -2.97 4.05 -3.71
C PHE A 54 -1.58 4.58 -3.32
N THR A 55 -1.45 5.19 -2.15
CA THR A 55 -0.15 5.69 -1.65
C THR A 55 0.86 4.58 -1.46
N VAL A 56 0.43 3.45 -0.88
CA VAL A 56 1.28 2.27 -0.69
C VAL A 56 1.71 1.68 -2.04
N THR A 57 0.77 1.54 -2.98
CA THR A 57 1.06 1.00 -4.31
C THR A 57 2.05 1.89 -5.07
N LEU A 58 1.86 3.20 -5.02
CA LEU A 58 2.77 4.16 -5.64
C LEU A 58 4.18 4.10 -5.02
N PHE A 59 4.25 4.10 -3.69
CA PHE A 59 5.53 4.01 -2.97
C PHE A 59 6.26 2.70 -3.27
N MET A 60 5.54 1.57 -3.22
CA MET A 60 6.11 0.25 -3.54
C MET A 60 6.53 0.14 -4.99
N GLY A 61 5.73 0.66 -5.92
CA GLY A 61 6.08 0.69 -7.34
C GLY A 61 7.35 1.49 -7.61
N LEU A 62 7.47 2.66 -6.98
CA LEU A 62 8.67 3.49 -7.09
C LEU A 62 9.90 2.80 -6.49
N LEU A 63 9.77 2.23 -5.30
CA LEU A 63 10.84 1.48 -4.64
C LEU A 63 11.30 0.29 -5.50
N PHE A 64 10.34 -0.47 -6.03
CA PHE A 64 10.62 -1.59 -6.91
C PHE A 64 11.36 -1.13 -8.18
N PHE A 65 10.88 -0.07 -8.80
CA PHE A 65 11.50 0.49 -10.00
C PHE A 65 12.94 0.97 -9.75
N CYS A 66 13.17 1.66 -8.63
CA CYS A 66 14.51 2.08 -8.24
C CYS A 66 15.45 0.90 -7.99
N LEU A 67 15.00 -0.08 -7.22
CA LEU A 67 15.80 -1.27 -6.91
C LEU A 67 16.08 -2.09 -8.17
N PHE A 68 15.06 -2.32 -9.00
CA PHE A 68 15.23 -3.01 -10.26
C PHE A 68 16.20 -2.28 -11.20
N GLY A 69 16.08 -0.95 -11.29
CA GLY A 69 16.97 -0.11 -12.09
C GLY A 69 18.43 -0.22 -11.65
N VAL A 70 18.70 -0.13 -10.35
CA VAL A 70 20.06 -0.26 -9.79
C VAL A 70 20.67 -1.61 -10.13
N ILE A 71 19.88 -2.68 -9.99
CA ILE A 71 20.38 -4.04 -10.28
C ILE A 71 20.56 -4.26 -11.76
N PHE A 72 19.60 -3.84 -12.57
CA PHE A 72 19.70 -3.94 -14.01
C PHE A 72 20.97 -3.25 -14.51
N LEU A 73 21.19 -1.99 -14.09
CA LEU A 73 22.40 -1.25 -14.43
C LEU A 73 23.67 -1.91 -13.88
N GLY A 74 23.62 -2.45 -12.68
CA GLY A 74 24.73 -3.19 -12.08
C GLY A 74 25.08 -4.44 -12.87
N VAL A 75 24.10 -5.28 -13.17
CA VAL A 75 24.32 -6.53 -13.93
C VAL A 75 24.76 -6.22 -15.37
N PHE A 76 24.09 -5.31 -16.06
CA PHE A 76 24.46 -4.95 -17.43
C PHE A 76 25.82 -4.24 -17.48
N GLY A 77 26.07 -3.28 -16.59
CA GLY A 77 27.33 -2.55 -16.54
C GLY A 77 28.53 -3.47 -16.29
N THR A 78 28.36 -4.41 -15.39
CA THR A 78 29.42 -5.39 -15.10
C THR A 78 29.58 -6.40 -16.24
N THR A 79 28.50 -6.86 -16.87
CA THR A 79 28.58 -7.76 -18.05
C THR A 79 29.33 -7.07 -19.20
N PHE A 80 29.02 -5.80 -19.46
CA PHE A 80 29.73 -5.02 -20.49
C PHE A 80 31.22 -4.84 -20.17
N ALA A 81 31.54 -4.56 -18.90
CA ALA A 81 32.92 -4.42 -18.46
C ALA A 81 33.72 -5.73 -18.59
N THR A 82 33.10 -6.88 -18.36
CA THR A 82 33.76 -8.17 -18.49
C THR A 82 33.95 -8.62 -19.94
N LEU A 83 33.01 -8.27 -20.83
CA LEU A 83 33.19 -8.56 -22.27
C LEU A 83 34.36 -7.77 -22.90
N ASN A 84 34.69 -6.63 -22.33
CA ASN A 84 35.80 -5.76 -22.83
C ASN A 84 37.13 -5.99 -22.11
N SER A 85 37.17 -6.80 -21.06
CA SER A 85 38.40 -7.12 -20.33
C SER A 85 38.65 -8.63 -20.34
N SER A 86 39.92 -9.06 -20.46
CA SER A 86 40.32 -10.46 -20.27
C SER A 86 40.05 -10.87 -18.82
N THR A 87 38.85 -11.40 -18.58
CA THR A 87 38.30 -11.65 -17.23
C THR A 87 38.84 -12.95 -16.68
N SER A 88 39.38 -12.94 -15.47
CA SER A 88 39.76 -14.14 -14.74
C SER A 88 38.48 -14.97 -14.35
N PRO A 89 38.60 -16.30 -14.27
CA PRO A 89 37.48 -17.20 -13.90
C PRO A 89 36.80 -16.84 -12.58
N GLU A 90 37.51 -16.18 -11.68
CA GLU A 90 37.02 -15.75 -10.37
C GLU A 90 35.92 -14.68 -10.45
N ASN A 91 35.97 -13.82 -11.44
CA ASN A 91 34.95 -12.80 -11.66
C ASN A 91 33.66 -13.38 -12.23
N ILE A 92 33.70 -14.48 -12.98
CA ILE A 92 32.54 -15.15 -13.52
C ILE A 92 31.63 -15.72 -12.39
N ASN A 93 32.24 -16.28 -11.33
CA ASN A 93 31.49 -16.79 -10.19
C ASN A 93 30.73 -15.69 -9.42
N ARG A 94 31.31 -14.51 -9.26
CA ARG A 94 30.63 -13.37 -8.63
C ARG A 94 29.40 -12.92 -9.43
N PHE A 95 29.46 -13.02 -10.75
CA PHE A 95 28.35 -12.70 -11.64
C PHE A 95 27.18 -13.65 -11.52
N MET A 96 27.43 -14.96 -11.37
CA MET A 96 26.37 -15.93 -11.21
C MET A 96 25.61 -15.79 -9.88
N VAL A 97 26.25 -15.25 -8.84
CA VAL A 97 25.64 -15.12 -7.51
C VAL A 97 24.71 -13.89 -7.42
N LEU A 98 25.03 -12.80 -8.11
CA LEU A 98 24.26 -11.54 -8.06
C LEU A 98 22.77 -11.70 -8.39
N PRO A 99 22.35 -12.39 -9.48
CA PRO A 99 20.94 -12.60 -9.80
C PRO A 99 20.16 -13.37 -8.73
N PHE A 100 20.84 -14.23 -7.97
CA PHE A 100 20.21 -15.02 -6.90
C PHE A 100 20.16 -14.30 -5.56
N MET A 101 21.12 -13.42 -5.29
CA MET A 101 21.09 -12.60 -4.07
C MET A 101 19.94 -11.59 -4.08
N PHE A 102 19.56 -11.12 -5.25
CA PHE A 102 18.53 -10.09 -5.38
C PHE A 102 17.14 -10.53 -4.95
N PRO A 103 16.57 -11.64 -5.43
CA PRO A 103 15.28 -12.12 -4.94
C PRO A 103 15.27 -12.30 -3.42
N SER A 104 16.35 -12.84 -2.86
CA SER A 104 16.47 -13.05 -1.41
C SER A 104 16.43 -11.73 -0.62
N LEU A 105 17.14 -10.72 -1.09
CA LEU A 105 17.14 -9.38 -0.47
C LEU A 105 15.74 -8.73 -0.58
N MET A 106 15.11 -8.84 -1.75
CA MET A 106 13.75 -8.36 -1.98
C MET A 106 12.75 -9.01 -1.02
N PHE A 107 12.77 -10.33 -0.88
CA PHE A 107 11.88 -11.04 0.04
C PHE A 107 12.12 -10.61 1.49
N THR A 108 13.37 -10.46 1.90
CA THR A 108 13.72 -10.03 3.25
C THR A 108 13.21 -8.64 3.59
N CYS A 109 13.18 -7.71 2.63
CA CYS A 109 12.69 -6.36 2.83
C CYS A 109 11.16 -6.25 2.67
N ILE A 110 10.59 -6.90 1.64
CA ILE A 110 9.17 -6.78 1.32
C ILE A 110 8.28 -7.51 2.33
N LEU A 111 8.72 -8.66 2.85
CA LEU A 111 7.91 -9.49 3.75
C LEU A 111 7.56 -8.76 5.06
N PRO A 112 8.50 -8.20 5.85
CA PRO A 112 8.15 -7.48 7.07
C PRO A 112 7.31 -6.23 6.78
N PHE A 113 7.57 -5.56 5.66
CA PHE A 113 6.77 -4.40 5.25
C PHE A 113 5.33 -4.78 4.92
N SER A 114 5.11 -5.86 4.16
CA SER A 114 3.77 -6.37 3.82
C SER A 114 3.00 -6.81 5.07
N LEU A 115 3.67 -7.43 6.03
CA LEU A 115 3.07 -7.77 7.32
C LEU A 115 2.65 -6.52 8.09
N GLY A 116 3.48 -5.49 8.12
CA GLY A 116 3.14 -4.21 8.74
C GLY A 116 1.91 -3.55 8.11
N LEU A 117 1.81 -3.58 6.78
CA LEU A 117 0.63 -3.08 6.05
C LEU A 117 -0.63 -3.91 6.34
N LEU A 118 -0.50 -5.23 6.42
CA LEU A 118 -1.61 -6.11 6.77
C LEU A 118 -2.13 -5.79 8.19
N VAL A 119 -1.22 -5.64 9.15
CA VAL A 119 -1.58 -5.24 10.52
C VAL A 119 -2.29 -3.89 10.54
N ALA A 120 -1.81 -2.90 9.80
CA ALA A 120 -2.45 -1.58 9.71
C ALA A 120 -3.89 -1.67 9.16
N ARG A 121 -4.12 -2.50 8.13
CA ARG A 121 -5.45 -2.75 7.56
C ARG A 121 -6.39 -3.46 8.56
N VAL A 122 -5.89 -4.48 9.25
CA VAL A 122 -6.68 -5.20 10.26
C VAL A 122 -7.05 -4.28 11.42
N VAL A 123 -6.12 -3.47 11.91
CA VAL A 123 -6.39 -2.48 12.96
C VAL A 123 -7.43 -1.46 12.51
N ALA A 124 -7.34 -0.96 11.29
CA ALA A 124 -8.33 -0.05 10.72
C ALA A 124 -9.72 -0.71 10.64
N ALA A 125 -9.80 -1.93 10.08
CA ALA A 125 -11.05 -2.67 9.95
C ALA A 125 -11.70 -2.96 11.31
N VAL A 126 -10.93 -3.42 12.29
CA VAL A 126 -11.43 -3.68 13.66
C VAL A 126 -11.88 -2.40 14.34
N SER A 127 -11.14 -1.31 14.20
CA SER A 127 -11.52 -0.02 14.76
C SER A 127 -12.87 0.47 14.23
N VAL A 128 -13.07 0.34 12.91
CA VAL A 128 -14.30 0.75 12.24
C VAL A 128 -15.47 -0.18 12.60
N LEU A 129 -15.25 -1.48 12.74
CA LEU A 129 -16.26 -2.43 13.23
C LEU A 129 -16.75 -2.07 14.64
N ASN A 130 -15.87 -1.56 15.49
CA ASN A 130 -16.24 -1.07 16.82
C ASN A 130 -16.99 0.28 16.78
N GLY A 131 -17.24 0.83 15.60
CA GLY A 131 -17.95 2.09 15.40
C GLY A 131 -17.10 3.33 15.59
N ASN A 132 -15.78 3.20 15.66
CA ASN A 132 -14.85 4.31 15.75
C ASN A 132 -14.60 4.91 14.37
N ASN A 133 -14.47 6.23 14.33
CA ASN A 133 -14.03 6.91 13.11
C ASN A 133 -12.51 6.81 12.99
N PHE A 134 -12.04 5.77 12.29
CA PHE A 134 -10.61 5.54 12.12
C PHE A 134 -10.00 6.55 11.15
N HIS A 135 -8.82 7.06 11.50
CA HIS A 135 -8.04 7.97 10.66
C HIS A 135 -6.63 7.44 10.48
N TYR A 136 -6.23 7.23 9.23
CA TYR A 136 -4.83 6.95 8.95
C TYR A 136 -3.96 8.17 9.29
N PRO A 137 -2.83 7.99 9.98
CA PRO A 137 -1.89 9.08 10.19
C PRO A 137 -1.45 9.64 8.83
N PHE A 138 -1.40 10.96 8.69
CA PHE A 138 -1.08 11.74 7.48
C PHE A 138 -2.14 11.75 6.37
N LEU A 139 -2.93 10.70 6.16
CA LEU A 139 -3.92 10.62 5.08
C LEU A 139 -5.32 11.05 5.51
N GLY A 140 -5.72 10.76 6.74
CA GLY A 140 -7.06 11.03 7.24
C GLY A 140 -7.47 12.49 7.09
N ALA A 141 -6.63 13.41 7.55
CA ALA A 141 -6.91 14.85 7.47
C ALA A 141 -6.98 15.38 6.01
N ARG A 142 -6.19 14.79 5.09
CA ARG A 142 -6.21 15.18 3.67
C ARG A 142 -7.47 14.70 2.96
N VAL A 143 -7.89 13.46 3.24
CA VAL A 143 -9.12 12.88 2.69
C VAL A 143 -10.34 13.62 3.21
N GLU A 144 -10.36 13.97 4.50
CA GLU A 144 -11.44 14.76 5.09
C GLU A 144 -11.59 16.11 4.40
N LYS A 145 -10.49 16.82 4.18
CA LYS A 145 -10.49 18.10 3.46
C LYS A 145 -10.99 17.95 2.02
N PHE A 146 -10.52 16.92 1.31
CA PHE A 146 -10.94 16.64 -0.08
C PHE A 146 -12.44 16.32 -0.20
N LEU A 147 -13.04 15.72 0.81
CA LEU A 147 -14.47 15.36 0.80
C LEU A 147 -15.36 16.52 1.30
N ALA A 148 -14.78 17.56 1.88
CA ALA A 148 -15.49 18.75 2.37
C ALA A 148 -15.68 19.83 1.28
N ASP A 149 -14.80 19.83 0.29
CA ASP A 149 -14.87 20.68 -0.91
C ASP A 149 -15.84 20.11 -1.95
#